data_3a98c7290f1b4808ee512287e8733da0
#
_entry.id   3a98c7290f1b4808ee512287e8733da0
#
_cell.length_a   1.000
_cell.length_b   1.000
_cell.length_c   1.000
_cell.angle_alpha   90.00
_cell.angle_beta   90.00
_cell.angle_gamma   90.00
#
_symmetry.space_group_name_H-M   'P 1'
#
loop_
_entity.id
_entity.type
_entity.pdbx_description
1 polymer ?
#
loop_
_entity_poly.entity_id
_entity_poly.type
_entity_poly.pdbx_seq_one_letter_code
_entity_poly.pdbx_strand_id
1 'polypeptide(L)'
;MPVHPELEGYFLATGFADLLPLALKMAQRDGYGPEEMIEAICMVADKAKTYPPTRNRVAWFATVFREKLRQARAQMKAYERKTRG
;
A
#
# COMPACT_ATOMS: atom_id res chain seq x y z
N MET A 1 -15.97 10.36 -3.77
CA MET A 1 -14.91 10.93 -2.94
C MET A 1 -13.65 11.16 -3.75
N PRO A 2 -13.06 12.33 -3.65
CA PRO A 2 -11.79 12.54 -4.35
C PRO A 2 -10.70 11.67 -3.74
N VAL A 3 -9.94 11.01 -4.60
CA VAL A 3 -8.78 10.24 -4.18
C VAL A 3 -7.65 11.21 -3.87
N HIS A 4 -6.86 10.89 -2.85
CA HIS A 4 -5.69 11.69 -2.49
C HIS A 4 -4.76 11.79 -3.70
N PRO A 5 -4.40 13.02 -4.17
CA PRO A 5 -3.63 13.16 -5.41
C PRO A 5 -2.28 12.45 -5.40
N GLU A 6 -1.58 12.46 -4.28
CA GLU A 6 -0.30 11.78 -4.15
C GLU A 6 -0.46 10.27 -4.27
N LEU A 7 -1.55 9.75 -3.70
CA LEU A 7 -1.83 8.32 -3.74
C LEU A 7 -2.00 7.82 -5.17
N GLU A 8 -2.77 8.56 -6.00
CA GLU A 8 -2.93 8.22 -7.41
C GLU A 8 -1.58 8.21 -8.13
N GLY A 9 -0.75 9.21 -7.86
CA GLY A 9 0.57 9.33 -8.46
C GLY A 9 1.46 8.14 -8.13
N TYR A 10 1.47 7.71 -6.88
CA TYR A 10 2.26 6.55 -6.47
C TYR A 10 1.76 5.27 -7.09
N PHE A 11 0.44 5.08 -7.18
CA PHE A 11 -0.11 3.88 -7.82
C PHE A 11 0.20 3.86 -9.32
N LEU A 12 0.14 5.01 -9.97
CA LEU A 12 0.50 5.13 -11.38
C LEU A 12 1.99 4.83 -11.59
N ALA A 13 2.85 5.45 -10.79
CA ALA A 13 4.30 5.30 -10.91
C ALA A 13 4.77 3.86 -10.67
N THR A 14 4.08 3.12 -9.81
CA THR A 14 4.44 1.74 -9.49
C THR A 14 3.81 0.72 -10.45
N GLY A 15 2.94 1.16 -11.36
CA GLY A 15 2.29 0.27 -12.31
C GLY A 15 1.05 -0.43 -11.79
N PHE A 16 0.50 0.04 -10.67
CA PHE A 16 -0.69 -0.55 -10.05
C PHE A 16 -1.92 0.36 -10.06
N ALA A 17 -1.97 1.32 -10.98
CA ALA A 17 -3.08 2.26 -11.06
C ALA A 17 -4.44 1.57 -11.23
N ASP A 18 -4.46 0.48 -11.98
CA ASP A 18 -5.67 -0.31 -12.22
C ASP A 18 -6.20 -0.99 -10.95
N LEU A 19 -5.35 -1.17 -9.95
CA LEU A 19 -5.72 -1.82 -8.69
C LEU A 19 -6.00 -0.82 -7.56
N LEU A 20 -5.95 0.48 -7.85
CA LEU A 20 -6.24 1.50 -6.84
C LEU A 20 -7.65 1.36 -6.25
N PRO A 21 -8.71 1.10 -7.03
CA PRO A 21 -10.03 0.88 -6.42
C PRO A 21 -10.07 -0.26 -5.41
N LEU A 22 -9.40 -1.37 -5.73
CA LEU A 22 -9.31 -2.49 -4.81
C LEU A 22 -8.53 -2.10 -3.55
N ALA A 23 -7.42 -1.42 -3.73
CA ALA A 23 -6.58 -0.97 -2.62
C ALA A 23 -7.35 -0.05 -1.67
N LEU A 24 -8.16 0.87 -2.22
CA LEU A 24 -9.00 1.76 -1.42
C LEU A 24 -10.02 0.99 -0.59
N LYS A 25 -10.66 -0.01 -1.19
CA LYS A 25 -11.61 -0.85 -0.46
C LYS A 25 -10.93 -1.58 0.69
N MET A 26 -9.76 -2.15 0.45
CA MET A 26 -9.01 -2.87 1.46
C MET A 26 -8.61 -1.94 2.62
N ALA A 27 -8.10 -0.77 2.29
CA ALA A 27 -7.67 0.19 3.29
C ALA A 27 -8.85 0.71 4.13
N GLN A 28 -9.96 1.04 3.50
CA GLN A 28 -11.15 1.51 4.19
C GLN A 28 -11.71 0.45 5.13
N ARG A 29 -11.74 -0.79 4.67
CA ARG A 29 -12.26 -1.91 5.46
C ARG A 29 -11.47 -2.09 6.75
N ASP A 30 -10.16 -1.95 6.69
CA ASP A 30 -9.28 -2.19 7.82
C ASP A 30 -8.83 -0.91 8.53
N GLY A 31 -9.36 0.24 8.12
CA GLY A 31 -9.08 1.51 8.78
C GLY A 31 -7.72 2.13 8.50
N TYR A 32 -7.15 1.87 7.33
CA TYR A 32 -5.87 2.48 6.94
C TYR A 32 -6.09 3.78 6.18
N GLY A 33 -5.20 4.74 6.41
CA GLY A 33 -5.24 6.02 5.75
C GLY A 33 -4.38 6.09 4.49
N PRO A 34 -4.42 7.23 3.76
CA PRO A 34 -3.65 7.38 2.52
C PRO A 34 -2.15 7.31 2.73
N GLU A 35 -1.62 7.79 3.84
CA GLU A 35 -0.19 7.73 4.12
C GLU A 35 0.30 6.29 4.25
N GLU A 36 -0.48 5.47 4.93
CA GLU A 36 -0.18 4.05 5.06
C GLU A 36 -0.25 3.34 3.72
N MET A 37 -1.22 3.73 2.88
CA MET A 37 -1.35 3.18 1.54
C MET A 37 -0.16 3.53 0.65
N ILE A 38 0.35 4.76 0.74
CA ILE A 38 1.52 5.20 -0.02
C ILE A 38 2.74 4.37 0.37
N GLU A 39 2.99 4.23 1.67
CA GLU A 39 4.08 3.39 2.14
C GLU A 39 3.92 1.95 1.66
N ALA A 40 2.71 1.43 1.77
CA ALA A 40 2.43 0.05 1.39
C ALA A 40 2.65 -0.18 -0.10
N ILE A 41 2.20 0.73 -0.98
CA ILE A 41 2.37 0.53 -2.42
C ILE A 41 3.83 0.61 -2.83
N CYS A 42 4.63 1.43 -2.16
CA CYS A 42 6.07 1.47 -2.41
C CYS A 42 6.72 0.12 -2.06
N MET A 43 6.32 -0.48 -0.94
CA MET A 43 6.82 -1.79 -0.55
C MET A 43 6.35 -2.90 -1.49
N VAL A 44 5.10 -2.80 -1.98
CA VAL A 44 4.59 -3.75 -2.98
C VAL A 44 5.42 -3.68 -4.26
N ALA A 45 5.74 -2.47 -4.70
CA ALA A 45 6.56 -2.28 -5.89
C ALA A 45 7.95 -2.89 -5.72
N ASP A 46 8.56 -2.73 -4.55
CA ASP A 46 9.85 -3.33 -4.25
C ASP A 46 9.78 -4.85 -4.27
N LYS A 47 8.75 -5.42 -3.67
CA LYS A 47 8.57 -6.87 -3.68
C LYS A 47 8.35 -7.40 -5.10
N ALA A 48 7.64 -6.66 -5.94
CA ALA A 48 7.38 -7.05 -7.31
C ALA A 48 8.66 -7.14 -8.14
N LYS A 49 9.70 -6.41 -7.79
CA LYS A 49 10.99 -6.49 -8.48
C LYS A 49 11.68 -7.83 -8.25
N THR A 50 11.52 -8.39 -7.07
CA THR A 50 12.14 -9.66 -6.68
C THR A 50 11.20 -10.85 -6.89
N TYR A 51 9.94 -10.67 -6.57
CA TYR A 51 8.92 -11.72 -6.64
C TYR A 51 7.69 -11.21 -7.39
N PRO A 52 7.78 -11.04 -8.73
CA PRO A 52 6.67 -10.48 -9.51
C PRO A 52 5.47 -11.42 -9.54
N PRO A 53 4.26 -10.87 -9.68
CA PRO A 53 3.07 -11.70 -9.82
C PRO A 53 3.11 -12.48 -11.12
N THR A 54 2.92 -13.80 -11.05
CA THR A 54 3.06 -14.68 -12.22
C THR A 54 1.75 -15.24 -12.74
N ARG A 55 0.79 -15.53 -11.87
CA ARG A 55 -0.46 -16.17 -12.30
C ARG A 55 -1.68 -15.26 -12.13
N ASN A 56 -1.92 -14.82 -10.92
CA ASN A 56 -3.06 -14.00 -10.61
C ASN A 56 -2.58 -12.71 -9.96
N ARG A 57 -2.49 -11.66 -10.77
CA ARG A 57 -1.97 -10.37 -10.35
C ARG A 57 -2.82 -9.75 -9.23
N VAL A 58 -4.14 -9.88 -9.34
CA VAL A 58 -5.06 -9.31 -8.36
C VAL A 58 -4.92 -10.01 -7.01
N ALA A 59 -4.90 -11.33 -7.01
CA ALA A 59 -4.75 -12.11 -5.78
C ALA A 59 -3.38 -11.88 -5.12
N TRP A 60 -2.32 -11.84 -5.93
CA TRP A 60 -0.98 -11.53 -5.45
C TRP A 60 -0.96 -10.15 -4.79
N PHE A 61 -1.51 -9.15 -5.50
CA PHE A 61 -1.57 -7.78 -5.00
C PHE A 61 -2.34 -7.71 -3.67
N ALA A 62 -3.52 -8.31 -3.61
CA ALA A 62 -4.34 -8.26 -2.39
C ALA A 62 -3.59 -8.83 -1.19
N THR A 63 -2.93 -9.96 -1.36
CA THR A 63 -2.16 -10.60 -0.28
C THR A 63 -0.99 -9.73 0.15
N VAL A 64 -0.19 -9.26 -0.81
CA VAL A 64 1.01 -8.49 -0.52
C VAL A 64 0.66 -7.10 0.03
N PHE A 65 -0.33 -6.44 -0.57
CA PHE A 65 -0.72 -5.11 -0.13
C PHE A 65 -1.23 -5.13 1.32
N ARG A 66 -2.02 -6.13 1.68
CA ARG A 66 -2.50 -6.29 3.06
C ARG A 66 -1.33 -6.42 4.03
N GLU A 67 -0.36 -7.24 3.69
CA GLU A 67 0.85 -7.42 4.49
C GLU A 67 1.62 -6.11 4.64
N LYS A 68 1.78 -5.39 3.53
CA LYS A 68 2.53 -4.12 3.53
C LYS A 68 1.80 -3.01 4.28
N LEU A 69 0.47 -3.00 4.24
CA LEU A 69 -0.31 -2.06 5.06
C LEU A 69 -0.03 -2.25 6.55
N ARG A 70 0.03 -3.51 7.00
CA ARG A 70 0.35 -3.82 8.39
C ARG A 70 1.76 -3.37 8.75
N GLN A 71 2.71 -3.62 7.86
CA GLN A 71 4.10 -3.21 8.07
C GLN A 71 4.22 -1.69 8.11
N ALA A 72 3.53 -0.99 7.21
CA ALA A 72 3.55 0.48 7.18
C ALA A 72 3.02 1.06 8.49
N ARG A 73 1.91 0.54 8.98
CA ARG A 73 1.33 1.01 10.26
C ARG A 73 2.28 0.76 11.42
N ALA A 74 2.89 -0.40 11.46
CA ALA A 74 3.84 -0.75 12.53
C ALA A 74 5.06 0.18 12.50
N GLN A 75 5.58 0.47 11.32
CA GLN A 75 6.71 1.39 11.16
C GLN A 75 6.36 2.82 11.58
N MET A 76 5.19 3.30 11.19
CA MET A 76 4.73 4.64 11.56
C MET A 76 4.54 4.77 13.07
N LYS A 77 3.97 3.76 13.72
CA LYS A 77 3.82 3.75 15.17
C LYS A 77 5.17 3.73 15.89
N ALA A 78 6.11 2.96 15.39
CA ALA A 78 7.45 2.90 15.96
C ALA A 78 8.16 4.25 15.83
N TYR A 79 7.99 4.91 14.69
CA TYR A 79 8.56 6.24 14.46
C TYR A 79 7.96 7.28 15.42
N GLU A 80 6.65 7.26 15.61
CA GLU A 80 5.96 8.15 16.54
C GLU A 80 6.47 7.98 17.97
N ARG A 81 6.69 6.74 18.41
CA ARG A 81 7.23 6.46 19.73
C ARG A 81 8.63 7.05 19.91
N LYS A 82 9.46 6.95 18.90
CA LYS A 82 10.82 7.49 18.93
C LYS A 82 10.82 9.02 19.04
N THR A 83 9.90 9.66 18.33
CA THR A 83 9.84 11.13 18.32
C THR A 83 9.24 11.70 19.59
N ARG A 84 8.45 10.93 20.32
CA ARG A 84 7.86 11.35 21.58
C ARG A 84 8.79 11.12 22.78
N GLY A 85 9.73 10.22 22.64
CA GLY A 85 10.72 9.95 23.68
C GLY A 85 11.80 10.99 23.73
#